data_8a7ef85651cfeb6c1f433d10fee18dd5
#
_entry.id   8a7ef85651cfeb6c1f433d10fee18dd5
#
_cell.length_a   1.000
_cell.length_b   1.000
_cell.length_c   1.000
_cell.angle_alpha   90.00
_cell.angle_beta   90.00
_cell.angle_gamma   90.00
#
_symmetry.space_group_name_H-M   'P 1'
#
loop_
_entity.id
_entity.type
_entity.pdbx_description
1 polymer ?
#
loop_
_entity_poly.entity_id
_entity_poly.type
_entity_poly.pdbx_seq_one_letter_code
_entity_poly.pdbx_strand_id
1 'polypeptide(L)'
;MQRDDERNLCADLIKIVWTDESGGKQKEMAALEDISPGGACLQVEHSIPVGTPISILYPDGRYHGRIRYCAFQHTGYFVGIEFDPGYEWSKHQYMPSHLLELHSTRGKKKQPPES
;
A
#
# COMPACT_ATOMS: atom_id res chain seq x y z
N MET A 1 3.88 -21.32 -0.15
CA MET A 1 3.58 -21.03 -0.91
C MET A 1 4.01 -19.86 -1.46
N GLN A 2 4.10 -19.76 -2.30
CA GLN A 2 4.54 -18.75 -2.85
C GLN A 2 3.60 -17.76 -3.17
N ARG A 3 3.84 -16.65 -2.93
CA ARG A 3 2.99 -15.61 -3.25
C ARG A 3 3.18 -15.28 -4.63
N ASP A 4 2.13 -14.99 -5.30
CA ASP A 4 2.22 -14.53 -6.63
C ASP A 4 2.25 -13.04 -6.71
N ASP A 5 1.93 -12.35 -5.64
CA ASP A 5 1.95 -10.90 -5.64
C ASP A 5 3.38 -10.41 -5.64
N GLU A 6 3.69 -9.52 -6.54
CA GLU A 6 4.99 -8.92 -6.58
C GLU A 6 4.90 -7.57 -5.93
N ARG A 7 5.74 -7.37 -4.93
CA ARG A 7 5.73 -6.13 -4.17
C ARG A 7 6.65 -5.14 -4.84
N ASN A 8 6.17 -3.93 -4.98
CA ASN A 8 6.90 -2.86 -5.61
C ASN A 8 7.07 -1.75 -4.59
N LEU A 9 8.31 -1.47 -4.23
CA LEU A 9 8.59 -0.40 -3.29
C LEU A 9 8.29 0.92 -3.95
N CYS A 10 7.79 1.85 -3.19
CA CYS A 10 7.49 3.16 -3.71
C CYS A 10 7.59 4.18 -2.58
N ALA A 11 7.39 5.45 -2.92
CA ALA A 11 7.51 6.51 -1.95
C ALA A 11 6.57 7.64 -2.32
N ASP A 12 5.28 7.32 -2.36
CA ASP A 12 4.27 8.30 -2.69
C ASP A 12 3.49 8.70 -1.47
N LEU A 13 3.08 9.94 -1.44
CA LEU A 13 2.08 10.38 -0.47
C LEU A 13 0.72 10.26 -1.12
N ILE A 14 -0.17 9.54 -0.46
CA ILE A 14 -1.50 9.32 -1.00
C ILE A 14 -2.53 9.64 0.07
N LYS A 15 -3.74 9.88 -0.37
CA LYS A 15 -4.83 10.17 0.54
C LYS A 15 -5.59 8.89 0.85
N ILE A 16 -5.87 8.67 2.12
CA ILE A 16 -6.69 7.55 2.53
C ILE A 16 -7.92 8.05 3.27
N VAL A 17 -8.98 7.28 3.22
CA VAL A 17 -10.25 7.61 3.87
C VAL A 17 -10.79 6.35 4.52
N TRP A 18 -11.18 6.45 5.77
CA TRP A 18 -11.84 5.33 6.45
C TRP A 18 -12.84 5.88 7.44
N THR A 19 -13.69 5.01 7.96
CA THR A 19 -14.67 5.38 8.96
C THR A 19 -14.25 4.73 10.28
N ASP A 20 -14.14 5.54 11.32
CA ASP A 20 -13.71 5.03 12.61
C ASP A 20 -14.87 4.34 13.33
N GLU A 21 -14.59 3.82 14.52
CA GLU A 21 -15.57 3.01 15.23
C GLU A 21 -16.79 3.80 15.65
N SER A 22 -16.66 5.08 15.79
CA SER A 22 -17.80 5.90 16.17
C SER A 22 -18.61 6.39 14.98
N GLY A 23 -18.20 5.97 13.77
CA GLY A 23 -18.88 6.40 12.56
C GLY A 23 -18.33 7.67 11.96
N GLY A 24 -17.28 8.22 12.54
CA GLY A 24 -16.69 9.44 12.00
C GLY A 24 -15.79 9.14 10.81
N LYS A 25 -15.93 9.96 9.77
CA LYS A 25 -15.10 9.78 8.60
C LYS A 25 -13.73 10.40 8.82
N GLN A 26 -12.69 9.64 8.55
CA GLN A 26 -11.32 10.08 8.73
C GLN A 26 -10.63 10.17 7.39
N LYS A 27 -9.79 11.19 7.23
CA LYS A 27 -8.96 11.36 6.06
C LYS A 27 -7.55 11.65 6.51
N GLU A 28 -6.60 11.11 5.80
CA GLU A 28 -5.21 11.31 6.19
C GLU A 28 -4.34 11.12 4.98
N MET A 29 -3.21 11.82 4.94
CA MET A 29 -2.19 11.55 3.96
C MET A 29 -1.30 10.45 4.51
N ALA A 30 -1.00 9.48 3.70
CA ALA A 30 -0.20 8.34 4.11
C ALA A 30 0.96 8.17 3.15
N ALA A 31 2.03 7.59 3.65
CA ALA A 31 3.18 7.27 2.80
C ALA A 31 3.00 5.86 2.29
N LEU A 32 2.94 5.73 0.98
CA LEU A 32 2.81 4.42 0.35
C LEU A 32 4.19 3.79 0.31
N GLU A 33 4.36 2.68 1.01
CA GLU A 33 5.65 2.03 1.12
C GLU A 33 5.85 0.96 0.07
N ASP A 34 4.81 0.19 -0.20
CA ASP A 34 4.87 -0.77 -1.30
C ASP A 34 3.45 -1.06 -1.75
N ILE A 35 3.34 -1.59 -2.96
CA ILE A 35 2.06 -1.92 -3.54
C ILE A 35 2.22 -3.16 -4.41
N SER A 36 1.19 -3.96 -4.45
CA SER A 36 1.13 -5.15 -5.28
C SER A 36 -0.30 -5.28 -5.79
N PRO A 37 -0.57 -6.18 -6.71
CA PRO A 37 -1.94 -6.33 -7.19
C PRO A 37 -2.96 -6.58 -6.08
N GLY A 38 -2.56 -7.29 -5.03
CA GLY A 38 -3.50 -7.67 -3.99
C GLY A 38 -3.56 -6.74 -2.79
N GLY A 39 -2.66 -5.77 -2.69
CA GLY A 39 -2.68 -4.92 -1.51
C GLY A 39 -1.53 -3.93 -1.45
N ALA A 40 -1.41 -3.27 -0.31
CA ALA A 40 -0.42 -2.22 -0.14
C ALA A 40 -0.01 -2.12 1.31
N CYS A 41 1.15 -1.53 1.54
CA CYS A 41 1.61 -1.19 2.87
C CYS A 41 1.79 0.31 2.95
N LEU A 42 1.22 0.91 3.98
CA LEU A 42 1.24 2.35 4.18
C LEU A 42 1.81 2.68 5.53
N GLN A 43 2.42 3.84 5.63
CA GLN A 43 2.78 4.40 6.92
C GLN A 43 1.82 5.52 7.23
N VAL A 44 1.19 5.46 8.41
CA VAL A 44 0.19 6.42 8.82
C VAL A 44 0.50 6.92 10.23
N GLU A 45 -0.16 7.99 10.63
CA GLU A 45 0.11 8.59 11.94
C GLU A 45 -0.74 8.02 13.04
N HIS A 46 -1.84 7.39 12.72
CA HIS A 46 -2.76 6.86 13.72
C HIS A 46 -2.97 5.38 13.50
N SER A 47 -3.22 4.66 14.59
CA SER A 47 -3.54 3.25 14.42
C SER A 47 -4.93 3.13 13.80
N ILE A 48 -5.08 2.11 12.96
CA ILE A 48 -6.37 1.83 12.33
C ILE A 48 -6.65 0.36 12.60
N PRO A 49 -7.78 0.05 13.21
CA PRO A 49 -8.04 -1.34 13.63
C PRO A 49 -8.09 -2.30 12.45
N VAL A 50 -7.62 -3.51 12.69
CA VAL A 50 -7.69 -4.59 11.71
C VAL A 50 -9.14 -4.81 11.33
N GLY A 51 -9.39 -5.00 10.05
CA GLY A 51 -10.74 -5.21 9.52
C GLY A 51 -11.43 -3.95 9.08
N THR A 52 -10.86 -2.78 9.37
CA THR A 52 -11.48 -1.51 8.96
C THR A 52 -11.48 -1.37 7.46
N PRO A 53 -12.64 -1.08 6.85
CA PRO A 53 -12.67 -0.76 5.43
C PRO A 53 -11.96 0.57 5.19
N ILE A 54 -11.21 0.62 4.13
CA ILE A 54 -10.39 1.79 3.84
C ILE A 54 -10.32 1.98 2.33
N SER A 55 -10.23 3.24 1.91
CA SER A 55 -10.05 3.58 0.51
C SER A 55 -8.76 4.34 0.33
N ILE A 56 -8.05 4.01 -0.72
CA ILE A 56 -6.85 4.73 -1.14
C ILE A 56 -7.26 5.51 -2.39
N LEU A 57 -7.05 6.82 -2.37
CA LEU A 57 -7.45 7.67 -3.49
C LEU A 57 -6.25 8.00 -4.35
N TYR A 58 -6.36 7.80 -5.64
CA TYR A 58 -5.34 8.22 -6.59
C TYR A 58 -6.04 9.09 -7.65
N PRO A 59 -5.27 9.78 -8.50
CA PRO A 59 -5.90 10.82 -9.34
C PRO A 59 -7.09 10.37 -10.16
N ASP A 60 -7.05 9.14 -10.68
CA ASP A 60 -8.12 8.69 -11.55
C ASP A 60 -9.07 7.69 -10.93
N GLY A 61 -8.97 7.46 -9.62
CA GLY A 61 -9.85 6.46 -9.02
C GLY A 61 -9.48 6.16 -7.59
N ARG A 62 -9.85 4.97 -7.17
CA ARG A 62 -9.59 4.57 -5.79
C ARG A 62 -9.49 3.07 -5.69
N TYR A 63 -8.82 2.60 -4.65
CA TYR A 63 -8.79 1.21 -4.28
C TYR A 63 -9.52 1.05 -2.97
N HIS A 64 -10.38 0.05 -2.88
CA HIS A 64 -11.06 -0.28 -1.63
C HIS A 64 -10.47 -1.55 -1.08
N GLY A 65 -10.34 -1.60 0.23
CA GLY A 65 -9.80 -2.79 0.86
C GLY A 65 -10.05 -2.74 2.35
N ARG A 66 -9.33 -3.59 3.07
CA ARG A 66 -9.46 -3.69 4.50
C ARG A 66 -8.10 -3.76 5.12
N ILE A 67 -8.00 -3.23 6.34
CA ILE A 67 -6.76 -3.29 7.10
C ILE A 67 -6.51 -4.73 7.52
N ARG A 68 -5.35 -5.28 7.15
CA ARG A 68 -4.96 -6.62 7.52
C ARG A 68 -4.11 -6.64 8.76
N TYR A 69 -3.29 -5.63 8.94
CA TYR A 69 -2.48 -5.53 10.15
C TYR A 69 -2.16 -4.06 10.40
N CYS A 70 -1.79 -3.78 11.64
CA CYS A 70 -1.38 -2.44 12.02
C CYS A 70 -0.30 -2.62 13.09
N ALA A 71 0.89 -2.10 12.84
CA ALA A 71 2.02 -2.28 13.74
C ALA A 71 2.71 -0.94 13.96
N PHE A 72 2.98 -0.62 15.21
CA PHE A 72 3.69 0.61 15.53
C PHE A 72 5.18 0.36 15.37
N GLN A 73 5.84 1.24 14.65
CA GLN A 73 7.27 1.15 14.48
C GLN A 73 7.87 2.54 14.52
N HIS A 74 8.77 2.77 15.45
CA HIS A 74 9.48 4.04 15.57
C HIS A 74 8.54 5.21 15.75
N THR A 75 8.21 5.90 14.69
CA THR A 75 7.44 7.14 14.80
C THR A 75 6.05 7.06 14.21
N GLY A 76 5.63 5.89 13.78
CA GLY A 76 4.32 5.82 13.17
C GLY A 76 3.83 4.40 13.07
N TYR A 77 2.72 4.23 12.38
CA TYR A 77 2.10 2.92 12.24
C TYR A 77 2.24 2.46 10.80
N PHE A 78 2.61 1.21 10.63
CA PHE A 78 2.59 0.57 9.33
C PHE A 78 1.34 -0.27 9.26
N VAL A 79 0.52 -0.03 8.24
CA VAL A 79 -0.71 -0.78 8.05
C VAL A 79 -0.64 -1.50 6.72
N GLY A 80 -1.09 -2.75 6.75
CA GLY A 80 -1.21 -3.54 5.53
C GLY A 80 -2.65 -3.58 5.11
N ILE A 81 -2.88 -3.35 3.82
CA ILE A 81 -4.22 -3.32 3.26
C ILE A 81 -4.34 -4.43 2.25
N GLU A 82 -5.41 -5.20 2.34
CA GLU A 82 -5.76 -6.16 1.32
C GLU A 82 -6.88 -5.55 0.49
N PHE A 83 -6.68 -5.48 -0.82
CA PHE A 83 -7.70 -4.92 -1.70
C PHE A 83 -8.88 -5.87 -1.82
N ASP A 84 -10.07 -5.30 -1.90
CA ASP A 84 -11.27 -6.08 -2.12
C ASP A 84 -11.26 -6.65 -3.54
N PRO A 85 -12.00 -7.72 -3.78
CA PRO A 85 -12.10 -8.28 -5.13
C PRO A 85 -12.55 -7.21 -6.11
N GLY A 86 -11.90 -7.17 -7.25
CA GLY A 86 -12.22 -6.17 -8.26
C GLY A 86 -11.39 -4.91 -8.16
N TYR A 87 -10.56 -4.78 -7.13
CA TYR A 87 -9.75 -3.58 -6.95
C TYR A 87 -8.26 -3.91 -7.01
N GLU A 88 -7.89 -4.75 -7.94
CA GLU A 88 -6.47 -5.10 -8.05
C GLU A 88 -5.69 -3.97 -8.68
N TRP A 89 -4.52 -3.70 -8.11
CA TRP A 89 -3.66 -2.66 -8.63
C TRP A 89 -2.92 -3.15 -9.88
N SER A 90 -2.74 -2.23 -10.82
CA SER A 90 -1.83 -2.46 -11.93
C SER A 90 -1.16 -1.13 -12.26
N LYS A 91 0.00 -1.23 -12.90
CA LYS A 91 0.73 -0.03 -13.28
C LYS A 91 -0.03 0.82 -14.28
N HIS A 92 -0.93 0.21 -15.02
CA HIS A 92 -1.72 0.96 -16.00
C HIS A 92 -2.73 1.88 -15.35
N GLN A 93 -3.18 1.53 -14.15
CA GLN A 93 -4.16 2.34 -13.43
C GLN A 93 -3.49 3.44 -12.65
N TYR A 94 -2.39 3.12 -12.01
CA TYR A 94 -1.75 4.05 -11.11
C TYR A 94 -0.28 3.68 -11.00
N MET A 95 0.58 4.63 -11.33
CA MET A 95 2.01 4.41 -11.25
C MET A 95 2.57 5.31 -10.15
N PRO A 96 2.92 4.72 -9.01
CA PRO A 96 3.50 5.53 -7.93
C PRO A 96 4.84 6.11 -8.33
N SER A 97 5.16 7.25 -7.75
CA SER A 97 6.47 7.83 -7.92
C SER A 97 7.53 6.95 -7.29
N HIS A 98 8.71 6.94 -7.83
CA HIS A 98 9.84 6.22 -7.25
C HIS A 98 9.55 4.73 -7.07
N LEU A 99 8.84 4.16 -8.04
CA LEU A 99 8.52 2.74 -7.97
C LEU A 99 9.77 1.91 -8.21
N LEU A 100 9.96 0.90 -7.38
CA LEU A 100 11.07 -0.02 -7.51
C LEU A 100 10.49 -1.43 -7.49
N GLU A 101 10.71 -2.18 -8.54
CA GLU A 101 10.16 -3.53 -8.66
C GLU A 101 11.11 -4.51 -8.02
N LEU A 102 10.69 -5.09 -6.91
CA LEU A 102 11.56 -6.00 -6.19
C LEU A 102 11.77 -7.32 -6.90
N HIS A 103 10.75 -7.77 -7.62
CA HIS A 103 10.88 -9.06 -8.26
C HIS A 103 11.97 -9.05 -9.33
N SER A 104 12.22 -7.92 -9.94
CA SER A 104 13.22 -7.90 -10.97
C SER A 104 14.62 -7.87 -10.40
N THR A 105 14.81 -7.42 -9.18
CA THR A 105 16.15 -7.43 -8.63
C THR A 105 16.62 -8.83 -8.32
N ARG A 106 15.67 -9.72 -8.00
CA ARG A 106 16.06 -11.05 -7.70
C ARG A 106 16.60 -11.74 -8.90
N GLY A 107 16.04 -11.47 -10.01
CA GLY A 107 16.45 -12.12 -11.22
C GLY A 107 17.71 -11.57 -11.77
N LYS A 108 18.09 -10.38 -11.45
CA LYS A 108 19.16 -9.89 -12.00
C LYS A 108 20.21 -9.74 -11.25
N LYS A 109 20.37 -10.05 -10.42
CA LYS A 109 21.26 -9.99 -9.71
C LYS A 109 22.38 -9.73 -10.12
N LYS A 110 22.63 -9.50 -10.75
CA LYS A 110 23.35 -9.21 -11.26
C LYS A 110 23.66 -8.17 -11.36
N GLN A 111 23.90 -7.52 -11.34
CA GLN A 111 24.12 -6.57 -11.61
C GLN A 111 24.51 -5.91 -11.31
N PRO A 112 24.96 -5.62 -11.33
CA PRO A 112 25.39 -4.86 -11.15
C PRO A 112 25.89 -4.16 -10.95
N PRO A 113 26.17 -4.02 -11.00
CA PRO A 113 26.67 -3.35 -10.88
C PRO A 113 27.13 -2.67 -10.80
N GLU A 114 27.31 -2.61 -11.01
CA GLU A 114 27.67 -2.18 -11.12
C GLU A 114 27.91 -1.72 -10.78
N SER A 115 28.17 -1.79 -10.63
CA SER A 115 28.34 -1.57 -10.50
C SER A 115 28.59 -1.38 -10.38
#